data_22c40f3c03cbc83ec61c17b85daa6a83
#
_entry.id   22c40f3c03cbc83ec61c17b85daa6a83
#
_cell.length_a   1.000
_cell.length_b   1.000
_cell.length_c   1.000
_cell.angle_alpha   90.00
_cell.angle_beta   90.00
_cell.angle_gamma   90.00
#
_symmetry.space_group_name_H-M   'P 1'
#
loop_
_entity.id
_entity.type
_entity.pdbx_description
1 polymer ?
#
loop_
_entity_poly.entity_id
_entity_poly.type
_entity_poly.pdbx_seq_one_letter_code
_entity_poly.pdbx_strand_id
1 'polypeptide(L)'
;VFGPERVTTGASNDIERATSIARNMATRWGLTERLGPLVYSEDEDEVFLGRSVTQHKHMSDDTARLIDEEVRDIIDAAHSKAKNLLESHLDQLHLMADALMKFETIDEGQIDQIMEGQEPDPPADWNEGDSGVFGSPDQSSDSDGRTSVGGPAEQV
;
A
#
# COMPACT_ATOMS: atom_id res chain seq x y z
N VAL A 1 12.36 -5.61 2.35
CA VAL A 1 12.47 -5.77 3.80
C VAL A 1 12.05 -7.18 4.20
N PHE A 2 10.85 -7.65 3.90
CA PHE A 2 10.27 -8.91 4.40
C PHE A 2 10.35 -10.11 3.44
N GLY A 3 11.06 -10.00 2.33
CA GLY A 3 11.21 -11.05 1.33
C GLY A 3 10.09 -11.11 0.27
N PRO A 4 10.36 -11.73 -0.88
CA PRO A 4 9.44 -11.75 -2.02
C PRO A 4 8.15 -12.54 -1.75
N GLU A 5 8.18 -13.51 -0.85
CA GLU A 5 7.03 -14.36 -0.48
C GLU A 5 5.95 -13.60 0.30
N ARG A 6 6.25 -12.40 0.82
CA ARG A 6 5.33 -11.53 1.56
C ARG A 6 4.84 -10.33 0.76
N VAL A 7 5.12 -10.29 -0.54
CA VAL A 7 4.64 -9.23 -1.43
C VAL A 7 3.14 -9.40 -1.68
N THR A 8 2.41 -8.30 -1.51
CA THR A 8 0.97 -8.23 -1.79
C THR A 8 0.68 -7.16 -2.85
N THR A 9 -0.51 -7.18 -3.43
CA THR A 9 -0.97 -6.16 -4.38
C THR A 9 -1.50 -4.89 -3.72
N GLY A 10 -1.46 -4.80 -2.38
CA GLY A 10 -2.01 -3.67 -1.62
C GLY A 10 -1.40 -2.31 -1.97
N ALA A 11 -0.13 -2.28 -2.38
CA ALA A 11 0.57 -1.07 -2.78
C ALA A 11 0.35 -0.64 -4.25
N SER A 12 -0.52 -1.30 -5.02
CA SER A 12 -0.70 -1.01 -6.44
C SER A 12 -1.13 0.43 -6.71
N ASN A 13 -2.06 0.96 -5.92
CA ASN A 13 -2.52 2.35 -6.02
C ASN A 13 -1.40 3.36 -5.68
N ASP A 14 -0.57 3.06 -4.69
CA ASP A 14 0.56 3.92 -4.32
C ASP A 14 1.61 3.96 -5.43
N ILE A 15 1.88 2.83 -6.07
CA ILE A 15 2.80 2.74 -7.21
C ILE A 15 2.27 3.55 -8.40
N GLU A 16 0.98 3.42 -8.72
CA GLU A 16 0.33 4.18 -9.78
C GLU A 16 0.41 5.69 -9.51
N ARG A 17 0.09 6.12 -8.28
CA ARG A 17 0.16 7.52 -7.86
C ARG A 17 1.58 8.06 -7.89
N ALA A 18 2.56 7.32 -7.39
CA ALA A 18 3.98 7.71 -7.43
C ALA A 18 4.46 7.88 -8.87
N THR A 19 4.10 6.94 -9.76
CA THR A 19 4.44 7.01 -11.19
C THR A 19 3.81 8.21 -11.86
N SER A 20 2.56 8.51 -11.58
CA SER A 20 1.85 9.69 -12.11
C SER A 20 2.52 11.00 -11.64
N ILE A 21 2.92 11.08 -10.38
CA ILE A 21 3.64 12.24 -9.84
C ILE A 21 5.01 12.39 -10.53
N ALA A 22 5.79 11.32 -10.63
CA ALA A 22 7.10 11.35 -11.29
C ALA A 22 6.99 11.78 -12.76
N ARG A 23 5.96 11.29 -13.48
CA ARG A 23 5.68 11.73 -14.85
C ARG A 23 5.34 13.21 -14.92
N ASN A 24 4.51 13.73 -14.03
CA ASN A 24 4.21 15.16 -13.96
C ASN A 24 5.45 16.00 -13.62
N MET A 25 6.34 15.53 -12.75
CA MET A 25 7.60 16.19 -12.44
C MET A 25 8.48 16.33 -13.70
N ALA A 26 8.56 15.28 -14.50
CA ALA A 26 9.36 15.24 -15.70
C ALA A 26 8.73 16.04 -16.87
N THR A 27 7.39 15.96 -17.06
CA THR A 27 6.74 16.44 -18.27
C THR A 27 6.00 17.78 -18.13
N ARG A 28 5.57 18.14 -16.92
CA ARG A 28 4.71 19.32 -16.70
C ARG A 28 5.33 20.35 -15.77
N TRP A 29 6.07 19.94 -14.76
CA TRP A 29 6.56 20.85 -13.73
C TRP A 29 8.01 21.32 -13.96
N GLY A 30 8.69 20.76 -14.95
CA GLY A 30 10.07 21.15 -15.29
C GLY A 30 11.07 20.90 -14.16
N LEU A 31 10.87 19.84 -13.37
CA LEU A 31 11.66 19.53 -12.17
C LEU A 31 12.83 18.58 -12.44
N THR A 32 13.12 18.28 -13.70
CA THR A 32 14.26 17.44 -14.09
C THR A 32 15.30 18.27 -14.84
N GLU A 33 16.57 18.03 -14.57
CA GLU A 33 17.67 18.81 -15.20
C GLU A 33 17.80 18.52 -16.69
N ARG A 34 17.61 17.25 -17.10
CA ARG A 34 17.81 16.81 -18.49
C ARG A 34 16.71 17.30 -19.45
N LEU A 35 15.48 17.41 -18.97
CA LEU A 35 14.33 17.89 -19.75
C LEU A 35 14.14 19.40 -19.61
N GLY A 36 14.59 19.99 -18.52
CA GLY A 36 14.48 21.42 -18.24
C GLY A 36 13.04 21.89 -17.98
N PRO A 37 12.83 23.21 -17.93
CA PRO A 37 11.54 23.81 -17.61
C PRO A 37 10.63 23.91 -18.84
N LEU A 38 10.41 22.81 -19.51
CA LEU A 38 9.53 22.68 -20.68
C LEU A 38 8.34 21.79 -20.36
N VAL A 39 7.24 22.00 -21.06
CA VAL A 39 6.03 21.16 -20.97
C VAL A 39 6.04 20.19 -22.16
N TYR A 40 6.02 18.90 -21.81
CA TYR A 40 5.97 17.78 -22.76
C TYR A 40 4.65 17.01 -22.66
N SER A 41 3.56 17.67 -22.23
CA SER A 41 2.26 17.02 -22.21
C SER A 41 1.84 16.73 -23.63
N GLU A 42 1.47 15.47 -23.89
CA GLU A 42 0.57 15.21 -25.00
C GLU A 42 -0.74 15.89 -24.62
N ASP A 43 -1.17 16.91 -25.35
CA ASP A 43 -2.52 17.39 -25.23
C ASP A 43 -3.41 16.17 -25.53
N GLU A 44 -4.18 15.75 -24.52
CA GLU A 44 -5.33 14.89 -24.76
C GLU A 44 -6.28 15.73 -25.62
N ASP A 45 -5.99 15.77 -26.93
CA ASP A 45 -6.88 16.39 -27.88
C ASP A 45 -8.26 15.80 -27.66
N GLU A 46 -9.17 16.66 -27.23
CA GLU A 46 -10.59 16.37 -27.12
C GLU A 46 -11.01 15.49 -28.30
N VAL A 47 -11.48 14.29 -27.99
CA VAL A 47 -12.09 13.39 -28.97
C VAL A 47 -13.32 14.10 -29.52
N PHE A 48 -13.10 14.99 -30.49
CA PHE A 48 -14.20 15.61 -31.23
C PHE A 48 -14.80 14.54 -32.15
N LEU A 49 -16.01 14.17 -31.83
CA LEU A 49 -16.85 13.17 -32.47
C LEU A 49 -16.58 13.02 -33.96
N GLY A 50 -15.96 11.90 -34.38
CA GLY A 50 -16.19 11.30 -35.68
C GLY A 50 -15.15 11.49 -36.79
N ARG A 51 -13.93 12.00 -36.51
CA ARG A 51 -12.81 11.94 -37.46
C ARG A 51 -11.58 11.36 -36.77
N SER A 52 -11.05 10.27 -37.32
CA SER A 52 -9.70 9.81 -36.98
C SER A 52 -8.70 10.87 -37.40
N VAL A 53 -8.33 11.76 -36.50
CA VAL A 53 -7.20 12.66 -36.69
C VAL A 53 -5.96 11.79 -36.55
N THR A 54 -5.14 11.78 -37.57
CA THR A 54 -3.81 11.20 -37.58
C THR A 54 -3.06 11.84 -36.41
N GLN A 55 -2.78 11.05 -35.34
CA GLN A 55 -2.00 11.50 -34.20
C GLN A 55 -0.63 11.97 -34.73
N HIS A 56 -0.44 13.26 -34.82
CA HIS A 56 0.90 13.82 -34.98
C HIS A 56 1.61 13.61 -33.65
N LYS A 57 2.55 12.68 -33.62
CA LYS A 57 3.46 12.49 -32.50
C LYS A 57 4.27 13.79 -32.34
N HIS A 58 3.81 14.67 -31.44
CA HIS A 58 4.45 15.98 -31.21
C HIS A 58 5.80 15.86 -30.51
N MET A 59 6.21 14.65 -30.13
CA MET A 59 7.42 14.37 -29.40
C MET A 59 8.31 13.41 -30.20
N SER A 60 9.61 13.67 -30.25
CA SER A 60 10.57 12.74 -30.86
C SER A 60 10.73 11.48 -30.01
N ASP A 61 11.12 10.36 -30.64
CA ASP A 61 11.38 9.11 -29.94
C ASP A 61 12.49 9.26 -28.88
N ASP A 62 13.48 10.10 -29.16
CA ASP A 62 14.55 10.38 -28.20
C ASP A 62 14.05 11.15 -26.97
N THR A 63 13.15 12.12 -27.14
CA THR A 63 12.52 12.83 -26.03
C THR A 63 11.63 11.91 -25.22
N ALA A 64 10.82 11.05 -25.86
CA ALA A 64 9.98 10.08 -25.18
C ALA A 64 10.82 9.11 -24.31
N ARG A 65 11.92 8.61 -24.86
CA ARG A 65 12.85 7.75 -24.12
C ARG A 65 13.48 8.48 -22.94
N LEU A 66 13.88 9.74 -23.13
CA LEU A 66 14.43 10.56 -22.06
C LEU A 66 13.44 10.78 -20.92
N ILE A 67 12.16 10.99 -21.23
CA ILE A 67 11.09 11.09 -20.22
C ILE A 67 10.96 9.79 -19.44
N ASP A 68 10.96 8.64 -20.11
CA ASP A 68 10.85 7.35 -19.45
C ASP A 68 12.06 7.06 -18.54
N GLU A 69 13.27 7.47 -18.95
CA GLU A 69 14.47 7.39 -18.13
C GLU A 69 14.35 8.26 -16.88
N GLU A 70 13.97 9.55 -17.03
CA GLU A 70 13.80 10.47 -15.90
C GLU A 70 12.73 9.99 -14.90
N VAL A 71 11.59 9.50 -15.38
CA VAL A 71 10.54 8.94 -14.54
C VAL A 71 11.06 7.74 -13.75
N ARG A 72 11.80 6.85 -14.40
CA ARG A 72 12.43 5.70 -13.75
C ARG A 72 13.43 6.14 -12.69
N ASP A 73 14.32 7.06 -13.02
CA ASP A 73 15.35 7.55 -12.10
C ASP A 73 14.74 8.18 -10.84
N ILE A 74 13.66 8.96 -10.99
CA ILE A 74 12.92 9.54 -9.85
C ILE A 74 12.33 8.42 -8.97
N ILE A 75 11.67 7.44 -9.57
CA ILE A 75 11.05 6.33 -8.82
C ILE A 75 12.11 5.47 -8.13
N ASP A 76 13.18 5.11 -8.82
CA ASP A 76 14.26 4.26 -8.28
C ASP A 76 14.98 4.95 -7.11
N ALA A 77 15.22 6.26 -7.22
CA ALA A 77 15.80 7.07 -6.14
C ALA A 77 14.85 7.13 -4.92
N ALA A 78 13.56 7.38 -5.14
CA ALA A 78 12.56 7.44 -4.07
C ALA A 78 12.39 6.07 -3.39
N HIS A 79 12.29 4.99 -4.15
CA HIS A 79 12.19 3.62 -3.65
C HIS A 79 13.42 3.23 -2.81
N SER A 80 14.62 3.52 -3.31
CA SER A 80 15.87 3.24 -2.60
C SER A 80 15.96 4.01 -1.28
N LYS A 81 15.55 5.29 -1.28
CA LYS A 81 15.50 6.11 -0.06
C LYS A 81 14.51 5.54 0.95
N ALA A 82 13.31 5.17 0.53
CA ALA A 82 12.29 4.57 1.40
C ALA A 82 12.76 3.24 1.98
N LYS A 83 13.34 2.38 1.16
CA LYS A 83 13.89 1.10 1.59
C LYS A 83 14.99 1.28 2.63
N ASN A 84 15.97 2.14 2.38
CA ASN A 84 17.06 2.42 3.30
C ASN A 84 16.54 2.99 4.63
N LEU A 85 15.52 3.85 4.59
CA LEU A 85 14.90 4.41 5.79
C LEU A 85 14.26 3.31 6.65
N LEU A 86 13.48 2.42 6.04
CA LEU A 86 12.85 1.31 6.75
C LEU A 86 13.88 0.31 7.30
N GLU A 87 14.93 0.01 6.54
CA GLU A 87 15.99 -0.92 6.98
C GLU A 87 16.82 -0.33 8.13
N SER A 88 17.04 0.99 8.14
CA SER A 88 17.77 1.67 9.23
C SER A 88 16.95 1.83 10.51
N HIS A 89 15.63 1.71 10.46
CA HIS A 89 14.71 1.85 11.57
C HIS A 89 13.84 0.59 11.78
N LEU A 90 14.44 -0.58 11.51
CA LEU A 90 13.69 -1.84 11.55
C LEU A 90 13.18 -2.16 12.96
N ASP A 91 13.96 -1.83 14.00
CA ASP A 91 13.58 -2.06 15.39
C ASP A 91 12.36 -1.21 15.77
N GLN A 92 12.33 0.07 15.38
CA GLN A 92 11.18 0.95 15.58
C GLN A 92 9.95 0.45 14.79
N LEU A 93 10.15 -0.08 13.58
CA LEU A 93 9.07 -0.66 12.80
C LEU A 93 8.45 -1.88 13.51
N HIS A 94 9.26 -2.72 14.13
CA HIS A 94 8.76 -3.85 14.93
C HIS A 94 8.03 -3.39 16.19
N LEU A 95 8.60 -2.46 16.95
CA LEU A 95 7.94 -1.88 18.13
C LEU A 95 6.57 -1.28 17.77
N MET A 96 6.48 -0.56 16.63
CA MET A 96 5.24 0.01 16.14
C MET A 96 4.21 -1.07 15.76
N ALA A 97 4.66 -2.13 15.09
CA ALA A 97 3.79 -3.25 14.72
C ALA A 97 3.26 -3.98 15.97
N ASP A 98 4.12 -4.24 16.95
CA ASP A 98 3.74 -4.89 18.21
C ASP A 98 2.77 -4.03 19.02
N ALA A 99 2.99 -2.71 19.07
CA ALA A 99 2.09 -1.77 19.72
C ALA A 99 0.70 -1.75 19.04
N LEU A 100 0.65 -1.71 17.71
CA LEU A 100 -0.61 -1.76 16.95
C LEU A 100 -1.34 -3.10 17.13
N MET A 101 -0.60 -4.21 17.21
CA MET A 101 -1.21 -5.52 17.51
C MET A 101 -1.78 -5.60 18.93
N LYS A 102 -1.18 -4.88 19.88
CA LYS A 102 -1.58 -4.89 21.29
C LYS A 102 -2.68 -3.90 21.61
N PHE A 103 -2.59 -2.68 21.09
CA PHE A 103 -3.46 -1.56 21.44
C PHE A 103 -4.46 -1.18 20.33
N GLU A 104 -4.33 -1.77 19.13
CA GLU A 104 -5.11 -1.47 17.91
C GLU A 104 -4.87 -0.06 17.35
N THR A 105 -4.60 0.92 18.19
CA THR A 105 -4.25 2.30 17.83
C THR A 105 -3.06 2.77 18.66
N ILE A 106 -2.29 3.71 18.10
CA ILE A 106 -1.20 4.40 18.80
C ILE A 106 -1.38 5.90 18.63
N ASP A 107 -1.08 6.64 19.68
CA ASP A 107 -1.13 8.11 19.70
C ASP A 107 0.26 8.74 19.43
N GLU A 108 0.30 10.08 19.39
CA GLU A 108 1.54 10.84 19.13
C GLU A 108 2.61 10.56 20.18
N GLY A 109 2.23 10.50 21.48
CA GLY A 109 3.19 10.24 22.56
C GLY A 109 3.81 8.84 22.47
N GLN A 110 3.00 7.85 22.09
CA GLN A 110 3.46 6.48 21.86
C GLN A 110 4.37 6.37 20.62
N ILE A 111 4.08 7.14 19.57
CA ILE A 111 4.94 7.24 18.39
C ILE A 111 6.31 7.82 18.79
N ASP A 112 6.34 8.89 19.58
CA ASP A 112 7.57 9.51 20.05
C ASP A 112 8.42 8.52 20.86
N GLN A 113 7.82 7.77 21.80
CA GLN A 113 8.51 6.72 22.55
C GLN A 113 9.11 5.64 21.64
N ILE A 114 8.35 5.18 20.65
CA ILE A 114 8.83 4.20 19.67
C ILE A 114 10.00 4.75 18.85
N MET A 115 9.94 6.02 18.44
CA MET A 115 11.01 6.66 17.67
C MET A 115 12.27 6.84 18.49
N GLU A 116 12.17 6.95 19.82
CA GLU A 116 13.29 6.90 20.76
C GLU A 116 13.79 5.48 21.06
N GLY A 117 13.16 4.45 20.49
CA GLY A 117 13.49 3.05 20.68
C GLY A 117 12.98 2.48 22.00
N GLN A 118 11.96 3.09 22.59
CA GLN A 118 11.31 2.65 23.81
C GLN A 118 10.02 1.88 23.50
N GLU A 119 9.68 0.94 24.37
CA GLU A 119 8.38 0.29 24.33
C GLU A 119 7.30 1.30 24.75
N PRO A 120 6.22 1.51 23.96
CA PRO A 120 5.25 2.54 24.27
C PRO A 120 4.37 2.15 25.47
N ASP A 121 4.06 3.14 26.29
CA ASP A 121 3.13 2.98 27.40
C ASP A 121 1.71 2.66 26.89
N PRO A 122 0.92 1.89 27.65
CA PRO A 122 -0.48 1.65 27.32
C PRO A 122 -1.28 2.96 27.22
N PRO A 123 -2.28 3.08 26.32
CA PRO A 123 -3.21 4.20 26.32
C PRO A 123 -3.91 4.36 27.66
N ALA A 124 -4.25 5.61 28.06
CA ALA A 124 -4.81 5.91 29.38
C ALA A 124 -6.13 5.18 29.70
N ASP A 125 -6.88 4.78 28.70
CA ASP A 125 -8.14 4.07 28.77
C ASP A 125 -8.04 2.57 28.41
N TRP A 126 -6.80 2.07 28.25
CA TRP A 126 -6.57 0.67 27.89
C TRP A 126 -6.70 -0.24 29.11
N ASN A 127 -7.58 -1.23 29.00
CA ASN A 127 -7.76 -2.28 30.01
C ASN A 127 -7.30 -3.63 29.45
N GLU A 128 -6.40 -4.30 30.13
CA GLU A 128 -5.90 -5.65 29.76
C GLU A 128 -7.00 -6.71 29.54
N GLY A 129 -8.21 -6.47 30.03
CA GLY A 129 -9.34 -7.38 29.92
C GLY A 129 -10.18 -7.25 28.65
N ASP A 130 -9.93 -6.22 27.83
CA ASP A 130 -10.71 -5.93 26.62
C ASP A 130 -9.94 -6.32 25.32
N SER A 131 -8.87 -7.07 25.47
CA SER A 131 -8.16 -7.66 24.33
C SER A 131 -9.10 -8.67 23.67
N GLY A 132 -9.83 -8.21 22.67
CA GLY A 132 -10.75 -9.03 21.87
C GLY A 132 -10.05 -10.31 21.40
N VAL A 133 -10.47 -11.42 21.97
CA VAL A 133 -10.05 -12.77 21.60
C VAL A 133 -10.32 -12.92 20.12
N PHE A 134 -9.29 -12.78 19.29
CA PHE A 134 -9.32 -13.36 17.96
C PHE A 134 -9.42 -14.86 18.14
N GLY A 135 -10.68 -15.35 17.94
CA GLY A 135 -11.08 -16.72 18.19
C GLY A 135 -10.12 -17.71 17.51
N SER A 136 -9.50 -18.54 18.32
CA SER A 136 -8.98 -19.82 17.89
C SER A 136 -10.11 -20.59 17.21
N PRO A 137 -9.89 -21.29 16.08
CA PRO A 137 -10.92 -22.13 15.50
C PRO A 137 -11.28 -23.22 16.49
N ASP A 138 -12.54 -23.16 16.92
CA ASP A 138 -13.20 -24.09 17.83
C ASP A 138 -12.97 -25.54 17.36
N GLN A 139 -12.23 -26.28 18.14
CA GLN A 139 -12.24 -27.73 18.09
C GLN A 139 -13.47 -28.18 18.89
N SER A 140 -14.63 -28.15 18.25
CA SER A 140 -15.82 -28.82 18.79
C SER A 140 -15.60 -30.33 18.77
N SER A 141 -15.31 -30.85 19.95
CA SER A 141 -15.37 -32.26 20.29
C SER A 141 -16.77 -32.82 20.02
N ASP A 142 -16.79 -33.81 19.16
CA ASP A 142 -17.87 -34.80 19.00
C ASP A 142 -18.24 -35.36 20.38
N SER A 143 -19.48 -35.19 20.80
CA SER A 143 -20.12 -36.02 21.82
C SER A 143 -21.45 -36.48 21.32
N ASP A 144 -21.47 -37.76 21.05
CA ASP A 144 -22.51 -38.72 20.85
C ASP A 144 -23.79 -38.42 21.64
N GLY A 145 -24.95 -38.42 20.98
CA GLY A 145 -26.25 -38.27 21.56
C GLY A 145 -27.32 -38.84 20.63
N ARG A 146 -27.38 -40.17 20.53
CA ARG A 146 -28.50 -40.90 19.94
C ARG A 146 -29.80 -40.52 20.61
N THR A 147 -30.79 -40.11 19.84
CA THR A 147 -32.19 -40.38 20.10
C THR A 147 -32.93 -40.68 18.81
N SER A 148 -33.33 -41.92 18.72
CA SER A 148 -34.25 -42.44 17.73
C SER A 148 -35.64 -41.95 18.06
N VAL A 149 -36.47 -41.56 17.09
CA VAL A 149 -37.92 -41.80 17.06
C VAL A 149 -38.50 -41.49 15.68
N GLY A 150 -39.24 -42.45 15.12
CA GLY A 150 -40.48 -42.24 14.41
C GLY A 150 -40.45 -42.56 12.91
N GLY A 151 -41.01 -43.68 12.58
CA GLY A 151 -41.23 -44.23 11.26
C GLY A 151 -42.28 -43.50 10.41
N PRO A 152 -42.60 -44.02 9.23
CA PRO A 152 -43.17 -43.27 8.13
C PRO A 152 -44.69 -43.20 8.21
N ALA A 153 -45.28 -42.07 7.82
CA ALA A 153 -46.72 -41.93 7.57
C ALA A 153 -47.01 -42.13 6.09
N GLU A 154 -47.95 -42.99 5.92
CA GLU A 154 -48.56 -43.50 4.68
C GLU A 154 -49.36 -42.42 3.96
N GLN A 155 -49.46 -42.59 2.66
CA GLN A 155 -50.25 -41.82 1.70
C GLN A 155 -51.78 -42.01 1.92
N VAL A 156 -52.55 -40.97 1.66
CA VAL A 156 -53.77 -41.00 0.84
C VAL A 156 -53.85 -39.70 0.05
#